data_44c03b00737eee78ad2a1109713b3a52
#
_entry.id   44c03b00737eee78ad2a1109713b3a52
#
_cell.length_a   1.000
_cell.length_b   1.000
_cell.length_c   1.000
_cell.angle_alpha   90.00
_cell.angle_beta   90.00
_cell.angle_gamma   90.00
#
_symmetry.space_group_name_H-M   'P 1'
#
loop_
_entity.id
_entity.type
_entity.pdbx_description
1 polymer ?
#
loop_
_entity_poly.entity_id
_entity_poly.type
_entity_poly.pdbx_seq_one_letter_code
_entity_poly.pdbx_strand_id
1 'polypeptide(L)'
;MNVEGRGHRAEAGAGRSRFGLHVSRFGFGFAYALAVAAVAAGSTAAQDRFDGLAGGPYDRLVIRNVNVIPGHGGPLAGPYDVVIERNVIAEMVPFDPVAAERRGEDSRPTGDRIIDGTGRTLMPGMIDLHMHLRTAPMEIEYVEYLKLAHGVTTFVPAPDRGLDSALVRQQQSADNTVLAPRYFPIWGWGRGYPREEYEDPAQAPRIAREMVANGAHVVSVGNVTWNEELFGAVCEAVWDAGGITTIHLPPSTNAVVDAVDAARLGVTMIEHHYGYAESALDRGVQEFPRDYNFNDENARFRAAGHVWVEAESSPETRARLLSQVADSLVAYGVTMLPTRVVYEANRDITRAISLPWHEKYTHEALIGWNLPNPAYHGSYHYDWTSDDEYYWTRAFRLWGDLIYEFNRRGGRVAYGTDDNYIWATPGFSNVRELQLLRETGMHNLEVIEAATHNSAQTLRQPKLGLVRPGYMADLVLVDGNPAYNLRFLYSFGALRLDDGGAMVRTQGIVHTIKDGIVIENARMMEEVARMVARSKEGIGTNVENAPFVTGPQPSRATSGNRE
;
A
#
# COMPACT_ATOMS: atom_id res chain seq x y z
N MET A 1 -9.29 -27.86 -57.63
CA MET A 1 -8.66 -29.11 -58.04
C MET A 1 -8.19 -29.73 -56.74
N ASN A 2 -8.99 -30.56 -56.09
CA ASN A 2 -9.10 -32.01 -56.24
C ASN A 2 -7.73 -32.68 -56.00
N VAL A 3 -7.47 -33.67 -55.11
CA VAL A 3 -8.34 -34.75 -54.61
C VAL A 3 -7.50 -35.51 -53.55
N GLU A 4 -8.11 -35.93 -52.44
CA GLU A 4 -8.14 -37.27 -51.84
C GLU A 4 -6.81 -38.04 -51.66
N GLY A 5 -6.54 -38.84 -50.67
CA GLY A 5 -7.38 -39.54 -49.72
C GLY A 5 -6.65 -40.74 -49.12
N ARG A 6 -7.25 -41.28 -48.04
CA ARG A 6 -7.15 -42.65 -47.49
C ARG A 6 -5.79 -43.07 -46.89
N GLY A 7 -5.64 -43.55 -45.69
CA GLY A 7 -6.46 -44.46 -44.87
C GLY A 7 -5.84 -45.85 -44.82
N HIS A 8 -5.47 -46.35 -43.65
CA HIS A 8 -5.76 -47.75 -43.26
C HIS A 8 -5.40 -48.04 -41.79
N ARG A 9 -6.29 -48.79 -41.17
CA ARG A 9 -6.23 -49.45 -39.85
C ARG A 9 -5.32 -50.69 -39.88
N ALA A 10 -4.90 -51.12 -38.67
CA ALA A 10 -4.99 -52.49 -38.11
C ALA A 10 -4.18 -52.49 -36.80
N GLU A 11 -4.74 -52.71 -35.69
CA GLU A 11 -5.18 -53.89 -34.92
C GLU A 11 -4.06 -54.73 -34.32
N ALA A 12 -4.09 -54.76 -32.99
CA ALA A 12 -4.05 -55.86 -32.04
C ALA A 12 -2.73 -56.60 -31.73
N GLY A 13 -2.48 -56.72 -30.43
CA GLY A 13 -1.56 -57.72 -29.88
C GLY A 13 -1.39 -57.57 -28.37
N ALA A 14 -2.10 -58.38 -27.58
CA ALA A 14 -2.07 -58.42 -26.13
C ALA A 14 -0.82 -59.14 -25.58
N GLY A 15 -0.31 -58.69 -24.41
CA GLY A 15 0.69 -59.42 -23.65
C GLY A 15 0.75 -58.92 -22.20
N ARG A 16 0.20 -59.73 -21.28
CA ARG A 16 0.22 -59.52 -19.84
C ARG A 16 1.60 -59.81 -19.24
N SER A 17 2.09 -58.96 -18.36
CA SER A 17 2.87 -59.43 -17.20
C SER A 17 2.83 -58.41 -16.07
N ARG A 18 2.49 -58.92 -14.87
CA ARG A 18 2.43 -58.22 -13.59
C ARG A 18 3.84 -58.07 -13.02
N PHE A 19 4.17 -56.87 -12.49
CA PHE A 19 4.92 -56.78 -11.22
C PHE A 19 4.63 -55.40 -10.62
N GLY A 20 4.13 -55.41 -9.38
CA GLY A 20 3.81 -54.23 -8.64
C GLY A 20 5.04 -53.65 -7.91
N LEU A 21 5.06 -52.35 -7.82
CA LEU A 21 5.79 -51.65 -6.75
C LEU A 21 4.94 -50.42 -6.36
N HIS A 22 4.54 -50.42 -5.10
CA HIS A 22 3.88 -49.30 -4.44
C HIS A 22 4.85 -48.11 -4.36
N VAL A 23 4.47 -46.98 -4.89
CA VAL A 23 4.98 -45.67 -4.48
C VAL A 23 3.78 -44.77 -4.25
N SER A 24 3.59 -44.43 -2.98
CA SER A 24 2.53 -43.52 -2.52
C SER A 24 2.75 -42.11 -3.09
N ARG A 25 1.85 -41.69 -3.96
CA ARG A 25 1.71 -40.29 -4.36
C ARG A 25 0.83 -39.58 -3.34
N PHE A 26 1.40 -38.69 -2.55
CA PHE A 26 0.64 -37.64 -1.87
C PHE A 26 0.36 -36.54 -2.90
N GLY A 27 -0.82 -36.56 -3.47
CA GLY A 27 -1.36 -35.46 -4.24
C GLY A 27 -2.20 -34.58 -3.33
N PHE A 28 -1.76 -33.39 -3.03
CA PHE A 28 -2.62 -32.36 -2.44
C PHE A 28 -3.41 -31.68 -3.57
N GLY A 29 -4.60 -32.23 -3.83
CA GLY A 29 -5.60 -31.52 -4.61
C GLY A 29 -6.42 -30.65 -3.66
N PHE A 30 -6.36 -29.33 -3.82
CA PHE A 30 -7.31 -28.41 -3.18
C PHE A 30 -8.68 -28.56 -3.86
N ALA A 31 -9.52 -29.43 -3.35
CA ALA A 31 -10.95 -29.42 -3.62
C ALA A 31 -11.62 -28.54 -2.55
N TYR A 32 -12.20 -27.42 -2.96
CA TYR A 32 -13.15 -26.68 -2.14
C TYR A 32 -14.37 -27.57 -1.90
N ALA A 33 -14.39 -28.27 -0.79
CA ALA A 33 -15.59 -28.94 -0.29
C ALA A 33 -16.34 -27.95 0.61
N LEU A 34 -17.50 -27.47 0.15
CA LEU A 34 -18.50 -26.82 0.99
C LEU A 34 -18.98 -27.81 2.06
N ALA A 35 -18.46 -27.68 3.27
CA ALA A 35 -19.08 -28.30 4.45
C ALA A 35 -20.18 -27.34 4.96
N VAL A 36 -21.42 -27.61 4.59
CA VAL A 36 -22.60 -27.00 5.23
C VAL A 36 -22.77 -27.69 6.58
N ALA A 37 -22.23 -27.10 7.63
CA ALA A 37 -22.63 -27.45 9.00
C ALA A 37 -23.80 -26.55 9.37
N ALA A 38 -25.00 -27.12 9.51
CA ALA A 38 -26.14 -26.46 10.10
C ALA A 38 -25.83 -26.17 11.58
N VAL A 39 -25.54 -24.93 11.92
CA VAL A 39 -25.46 -24.45 13.30
C VAL A 39 -26.83 -23.83 13.64
N ALA A 40 -27.40 -24.32 14.71
CA ALA A 40 -28.69 -23.88 15.27
C ALA A 40 -28.67 -22.36 15.52
N ALA A 41 -29.73 -21.66 15.13
CA ALA A 41 -29.97 -20.27 15.37
C ALA A 41 -30.13 -20.01 16.88
N GLY A 42 -29.01 -19.57 17.50
CA GLY A 42 -29.04 -18.80 18.73
C GLY A 42 -28.75 -17.35 18.36
N SER A 43 -29.62 -16.42 18.70
CA SER A 43 -29.36 -14.99 18.61
C SER A 43 -28.19 -14.66 19.56
N THR A 44 -26.97 -14.74 19.07
CA THR A 44 -25.81 -14.24 19.80
C THR A 44 -25.85 -12.73 19.70
N ALA A 45 -26.03 -12.06 20.85
CA ALA A 45 -25.65 -10.66 21.02
C ALA A 45 -24.30 -10.45 20.32
N ALA A 46 -24.17 -9.36 19.54
CA ALA A 46 -22.96 -9.04 18.79
C ALA A 46 -21.77 -9.24 19.71
N GLN A 47 -20.96 -10.26 19.41
CA GLN A 47 -19.86 -10.66 20.26
C GLN A 47 -18.86 -9.53 20.25
N ASP A 48 -18.63 -8.94 21.41
CA ASP A 48 -17.57 -7.94 21.61
C ASP A 48 -16.26 -8.64 21.31
N ARG A 49 -15.65 -8.30 20.19
CA ARG A 49 -14.38 -8.87 19.75
C ARG A 49 -13.29 -7.84 19.91
N PHE A 50 -12.08 -8.31 20.18
CA PHE A 50 -10.92 -7.43 20.26
C PHE A 50 -11.07 -6.33 21.33
N ASP A 51 -11.51 -6.70 22.54
CA ASP A 51 -11.61 -5.82 23.71
C ASP A 51 -12.44 -4.54 23.45
N GLY A 52 -13.48 -4.65 22.63
CA GLY A 52 -14.38 -3.54 22.28
C GLY A 52 -13.88 -2.63 21.18
N LEU A 53 -12.77 -2.97 20.51
CA LEU A 53 -12.26 -2.20 19.37
C LEU A 53 -13.06 -2.47 18.09
N ALA A 54 -13.74 -3.62 17.99
CA ALA A 54 -14.52 -3.99 16.82
C ALA A 54 -15.69 -4.91 17.17
N GLY A 55 -16.70 -4.96 16.28
CA GLY A 55 -17.84 -5.87 16.37
C GLY A 55 -18.09 -6.61 15.06
N GLY A 56 -18.73 -7.77 15.13
CA GLY A 56 -19.02 -8.63 13.98
C GLY A 56 -18.00 -9.77 13.80
N PRO A 57 -17.89 -10.42 12.60
CA PRO A 57 -18.71 -10.12 11.42
C PRO A 57 -20.18 -10.38 11.66
N TYR A 58 -21.05 -9.55 11.08
CA TYR A 58 -22.49 -9.70 11.15
C TYR A 58 -22.97 -10.53 9.97
N ASP A 59 -24.03 -11.36 10.15
CA ASP A 59 -24.64 -12.05 9.02
C ASP A 59 -25.22 -11.04 8.04
N ARG A 60 -25.84 -9.97 8.56
CA ARG A 60 -26.38 -8.87 7.76
C ARG A 60 -26.18 -7.52 8.46
N LEU A 61 -25.31 -6.69 7.91
CA LEU A 61 -25.06 -5.30 8.31
C LEU A 61 -25.73 -4.35 7.32
N VAL A 62 -26.41 -3.32 7.80
CA VAL A 62 -27.00 -2.28 6.95
C VAL A 62 -26.47 -0.90 7.36
N ILE A 63 -25.92 -0.17 6.40
CA ILE A 63 -25.56 1.24 6.55
C ILE A 63 -26.66 2.06 5.86
N ARG A 64 -27.47 2.74 6.64
CA ARG A 64 -28.66 3.43 6.15
C ARG A 64 -28.39 4.89 5.82
N ASN A 65 -29.01 5.38 4.76
CA ASN A 65 -29.05 6.80 4.39
C ASN A 65 -27.66 7.42 4.21
N VAL A 66 -26.76 6.72 3.51
CA VAL A 66 -25.35 7.15 3.33
C VAL A 66 -25.07 7.60 1.90
N ASN A 67 -24.31 8.68 1.74
CA ASN A 67 -23.75 9.03 0.44
C ASN A 67 -22.56 8.13 0.12
N VAL A 68 -22.34 7.84 -1.16
CA VAL A 68 -21.31 6.88 -1.60
C VAL A 68 -20.35 7.52 -2.59
N ILE A 69 -19.06 7.43 -2.31
CA ILE A 69 -17.98 7.59 -3.29
C ILE A 69 -17.65 6.18 -3.82
N PRO A 70 -17.92 5.91 -5.11
CA PRO A 70 -17.83 4.53 -5.63
C PRO A 70 -16.40 3.97 -5.71
N GLY A 71 -15.36 4.83 -5.76
CA GLY A 71 -13.95 4.43 -5.77
C GLY A 71 -13.27 4.45 -7.15
N HIS A 72 -14.00 4.61 -8.25
CA HIS A 72 -13.50 4.62 -9.63
C HIS A 72 -13.45 6.04 -10.24
N GLY A 73 -13.14 7.06 -9.47
CA GLY A 73 -13.12 8.46 -9.96
C GLY A 73 -14.48 9.09 -10.21
N GLY A 74 -15.56 8.29 -10.15
CA GLY A 74 -16.92 8.78 -10.35
C GLY A 74 -17.42 9.66 -9.20
N PRO A 75 -18.47 10.49 -9.46
CA PRO A 75 -18.98 11.44 -8.49
C PRO A 75 -19.67 10.77 -7.30
N LEU A 76 -19.78 11.53 -6.21
CA LEU A 76 -20.60 11.17 -5.06
C LEU A 76 -22.03 10.89 -5.50
N ALA A 77 -22.60 9.78 -5.06
CA ALA A 77 -23.97 9.36 -5.35
C ALA A 77 -24.72 8.99 -4.06
N GLY A 78 -26.04 9.00 -4.11
CA GLY A 78 -26.88 8.61 -2.98
C GLY A 78 -27.96 9.65 -2.64
N PRO A 79 -28.58 9.54 -1.45
CA PRO A 79 -28.24 8.53 -0.42
C PRO A 79 -28.70 7.11 -0.76
N TYR A 80 -28.01 6.13 -0.17
CA TYR A 80 -28.32 4.71 -0.29
C TYR A 80 -28.48 4.05 1.09
N ASP A 81 -29.23 2.95 1.13
CA ASP A 81 -29.11 1.91 2.14
C ASP A 81 -28.19 0.83 1.58
N VAL A 82 -27.00 0.66 2.15
CA VAL A 82 -25.99 -0.30 1.71
C VAL A 82 -26.08 -1.54 2.59
N VAL A 83 -26.37 -2.69 1.96
CA VAL A 83 -26.52 -3.98 2.64
C VAL A 83 -25.26 -4.81 2.45
N ILE A 84 -24.72 -5.29 3.53
CA ILE A 84 -23.55 -6.15 3.58
C ILE A 84 -23.98 -7.49 4.18
N GLU A 85 -23.72 -8.58 3.45
CA GLU A 85 -23.92 -9.94 3.94
C GLU A 85 -22.56 -10.58 4.21
N ARG A 86 -22.30 -10.83 5.48
CA ARG A 86 -21.01 -11.28 5.97
C ARG A 86 -19.87 -10.34 5.55
N ASN A 87 -19.15 -10.64 4.49
CA ASN A 87 -18.00 -9.85 4.02
C ASN A 87 -18.19 -9.29 2.59
N VAL A 88 -19.42 -9.32 2.05
CA VAL A 88 -19.70 -8.87 0.68
C VAL A 88 -20.79 -7.81 0.67
N ILE A 89 -20.66 -6.79 -0.14
CA ILE A 89 -21.73 -5.83 -0.43
C ILE A 89 -22.79 -6.58 -1.25
N ALA A 90 -23.94 -6.84 -0.64
CA ALA A 90 -25.02 -7.58 -1.28
C ALA A 90 -25.88 -6.66 -2.16
N GLU A 91 -26.29 -5.51 -1.61
CA GLU A 91 -27.21 -4.59 -2.27
C GLU A 91 -26.85 -3.13 -1.98
N MET A 92 -27.24 -2.24 -2.89
CA MET A 92 -27.27 -0.79 -2.69
C MET A 92 -28.66 -0.30 -3.09
N VAL A 93 -29.50 0.01 -2.11
CA VAL A 93 -30.89 0.42 -2.32
C VAL A 93 -30.96 1.95 -2.27
N PRO A 94 -31.36 2.65 -3.36
CA PRO A 94 -31.54 4.09 -3.32
C PRO A 94 -32.56 4.47 -2.23
N PHE A 95 -32.19 5.43 -1.39
CA PHE A 95 -33.05 5.95 -0.34
C PHE A 95 -33.78 7.20 -0.83
N ASP A 96 -35.12 7.13 -0.88
CA ASP A 96 -36.01 8.26 -1.15
C ASP A 96 -36.75 8.63 0.15
N PRO A 97 -36.41 9.75 0.81
CA PRO A 97 -37.05 10.13 2.07
C PRO A 97 -38.54 10.36 1.95
N VAL A 98 -39.03 10.85 0.81
CA VAL A 98 -40.47 11.07 0.57
C VAL A 98 -41.20 9.75 0.41
N ALA A 99 -40.61 8.80 -0.30
CA ALA A 99 -41.18 7.48 -0.43
C ALA A 99 -41.14 6.68 0.87
N ALA A 100 -40.07 6.85 1.67
CA ALA A 100 -39.91 6.22 2.99
C ALA A 100 -40.96 6.72 3.97
N GLU A 101 -41.24 8.03 4.01
CA GLU A 101 -42.28 8.61 4.84
C GLU A 101 -43.67 8.06 4.48
N ARG A 102 -43.95 7.84 3.19
CA ARG A 102 -45.24 7.32 2.70
C ARG A 102 -45.42 5.81 2.91
N ARG A 103 -44.34 5.02 2.80
CA ARG A 103 -44.39 3.54 2.88
C ARG A 103 -44.12 3.01 4.28
N GLY A 104 -43.62 3.83 5.18
CA GLY A 104 -43.16 3.44 6.50
C GLY A 104 -41.75 2.83 6.49
N GLU A 105 -41.11 2.80 7.66
CA GLU A 105 -39.76 2.25 7.88
C GLU A 105 -39.65 0.76 7.57
N ASP A 106 -40.74 0.01 7.69
CA ASP A 106 -40.81 -1.45 7.48
C ASP A 106 -40.44 -1.88 6.04
N SER A 107 -40.41 -0.93 5.10
CA SER A 107 -40.00 -1.19 3.70
C SER A 107 -38.48 -1.12 3.46
N ARG A 108 -37.72 -0.74 4.47
CA ARG A 108 -36.27 -0.57 4.36
C ARG A 108 -35.53 -1.88 4.67
N PRO A 109 -34.28 -2.06 4.12
CA PRO A 109 -33.46 -3.19 4.50
C PRO A 109 -33.23 -3.26 6.02
N THR A 110 -33.31 -4.47 6.56
CA THR A 110 -33.04 -4.79 7.96
C THR A 110 -31.82 -5.68 8.09
N GLY A 111 -31.25 -5.79 9.28
CA GLY A 111 -30.08 -6.62 9.56
C GLY A 111 -29.81 -6.73 11.06
N ASP A 112 -28.84 -7.54 11.42
CA ASP A 112 -28.41 -7.75 12.81
C ASP A 112 -27.77 -6.50 13.41
N ARG A 113 -27.16 -5.70 12.55
CA ARG A 113 -26.59 -4.40 12.88
C ARG A 113 -27.06 -3.37 11.86
N ILE A 114 -27.52 -2.23 12.35
CA ILE A 114 -27.87 -1.07 11.54
C ILE A 114 -26.98 0.09 11.99
N ILE A 115 -26.31 0.74 11.03
CA ILE A 115 -25.51 1.95 11.23
C ILE A 115 -26.23 3.10 10.51
N ASP A 116 -26.43 4.20 11.22
CA ASP A 116 -26.95 5.43 10.63
C ASP A 116 -25.83 6.16 9.86
N GLY A 117 -26.01 6.28 8.55
CA GLY A 117 -25.09 6.98 7.64
C GLY A 117 -25.53 8.40 7.28
N THR A 118 -26.58 8.92 7.93
CA THR A 118 -27.13 10.25 7.64
C THR A 118 -26.05 11.34 7.76
N GLY A 119 -25.88 12.11 6.69
CA GLY A 119 -24.85 13.16 6.62
C GLY A 119 -23.41 12.67 6.45
N ARG A 120 -23.20 11.36 6.35
CA ARG A 120 -21.89 10.71 6.19
C ARG A 120 -21.65 10.24 4.77
N THR A 121 -20.39 9.92 4.50
CA THR A 121 -19.94 9.39 3.22
C THR A 121 -19.30 8.01 3.43
N LEU A 122 -19.73 7.04 2.63
CA LEU A 122 -19.13 5.72 2.54
C LEU A 122 -18.22 5.67 1.31
N MET A 123 -17.01 5.16 1.47
CA MET A 123 -16.07 4.94 0.38
C MET A 123 -15.40 3.56 0.54
N PRO A 124 -14.70 3.05 -0.51
CA PRO A 124 -13.91 1.83 -0.35
C PRO A 124 -12.79 2.05 0.66
N GLY A 125 -12.38 0.99 1.35
CA GLY A 125 -11.16 0.96 2.11
C GLY A 125 -9.94 1.24 1.23
N MET A 126 -8.99 2.00 1.75
CA MET A 126 -7.76 2.33 1.04
C MET A 126 -6.83 1.12 1.00
N ILE A 127 -6.06 1.02 -0.08
CA ILE A 127 -5.10 -0.05 -0.36
C ILE A 127 -3.71 0.59 -0.49
N ASP A 128 -2.88 0.43 0.52
CA ASP A 128 -1.52 0.98 0.59
C ASP A 128 -0.53 -0.04 0.00
N LEU A 129 -0.03 0.23 -1.20
CA LEU A 129 0.80 -0.72 -1.97
C LEU A 129 2.28 -0.72 -1.58
N HIS A 130 2.69 0.13 -0.66
CA HIS A 130 4.07 0.13 -0.15
C HIS A 130 4.16 0.80 1.22
N MET A 131 4.55 0.03 2.23
CA MET A 131 4.82 0.51 3.58
C MET A 131 5.80 -0.41 4.29
N HIS A 132 6.36 0.01 5.44
CA HIS A 132 7.29 -0.79 6.22
C HIS A 132 6.68 -1.30 7.53
N LEU A 133 6.85 -2.59 7.81
CA LEU A 133 6.49 -3.20 9.09
C LEU A 133 7.66 -3.12 10.08
N ARG A 134 8.12 -1.93 10.41
CA ARG A 134 9.08 -1.74 11.50
C ARG A 134 8.35 -1.87 12.82
N THR A 135 8.65 -2.92 13.53
CA THR A 135 7.88 -3.26 14.72
C THR A 135 8.73 -3.43 15.98
N ALA A 136 10.04 -3.71 15.92
CA ALA A 136 10.84 -3.74 17.14
C ALA A 136 11.45 -2.36 17.44
N PRO A 137 11.27 -1.81 18.66
CA PRO A 137 10.58 -2.40 19.82
C PRO A 137 9.07 -2.13 19.90
N MET A 138 8.42 -1.61 18.83
CA MET A 138 6.97 -1.37 18.81
C MET A 138 6.22 -2.69 18.65
N GLU A 139 5.01 -2.76 19.19
CA GLU A 139 4.07 -3.83 18.88
C GLU A 139 3.57 -3.67 17.44
N ILE A 140 3.32 -4.78 16.74
CA ILE A 140 2.82 -4.76 15.36
C ILE A 140 1.42 -4.12 15.29
N GLU A 141 0.63 -4.30 16.32
CA GLU A 141 -0.70 -3.74 16.49
C GLU A 141 -0.72 -2.21 16.43
N TYR A 142 0.36 -1.54 16.88
CA TYR A 142 0.48 -0.10 16.76
C TYR A 142 0.36 0.37 15.30
N VAL A 143 1.08 -0.29 14.39
CA VAL A 143 1.04 0.03 12.97
C VAL A 143 -0.32 -0.34 12.36
N GLU A 144 -0.80 -1.55 12.65
CA GLU A 144 -2.07 -2.08 12.13
C GLU A 144 -3.27 -1.23 12.56
N TYR A 145 -3.32 -0.84 13.83
CA TYR A 145 -4.41 -0.02 14.37
C TYR A 145 -4.41 1.38 13.77
N LEU A 146 -3.25 2.00 13.61
CA LEU A 146 -3.15 3.30 12.93
C LEU A 146 -3.60 3.22 11.46
N LYS A 147 -3.21 2.15 10.74
CA LYS A 147 -3.65 1.92 9.36
C LYS A 147 -5.16 1.75 9.29
N LEU A 148 -5.73 0.86 10.09
CA LEU A 148 -7.19 0.64 10.14
C LEU A 148 -7.93 1.90 10.57
N ALA A 149 -7.46 2.60 11.60
CA ALA A 149 -8.09 3.83 12.06
C ALA A 149 -8.13 4.94 11.00
N HIS A 150 -7.19 4.93 10.04
CA HIS A 150 -7.16 5.85 8.91
C HIS A 150 -7.72 5.24 7.61
N GLY A 151 -8.50 4.16 7.73
CA GLY A 151 -9.26 3.60 6.61
C GLY A 151 -8.46 2.73 5.64
N VAL A 152 -7.25 2.31 5.98
CA VAL A 152 -6.48 1.35 5.19
C VAL A 152 -6.94 -0.06 5.56
N THR A 153 -7.59 -0.75 4.63
CA THR A 153 -8.09 -2.13 4.82
C THR A 153 -7.20 -3.19 4.20
N THR A 154 -6.28 -2.78 3.33
CA THR A 154 -5.30 -3.66 2.67
C THR A 154 -3.97 -2.94 2.55
N PHE A 155 -2.87 -3.65 2.77
CA PHE A 155 -1.54 -3.10 2.55
C PHE A 155 -0.52 -4.12 2.02
N VAL A 156 0.54 -3.60 1.41
CA VAL A 156 1.66 -4.35 0.87
C VAL A 156 2.91 -3.99 1.67
N PRO A 157 3.22 -4.74 2.75
CA PRO A 157 4.34 -4.40 3.60
C PRO A 157 5.67 -4.95 3.08
N ALA A 158 6.72 -4.13 3.16
CA ALA A 158 8.08 -4.60 3.18
C ALA A 158 8.33 -5.29 4.53
N PRO A 159 8.72 -6.58 4.57
CA PRO A 159 8.78 -7.34 5.81
C PRO A 159 10.10 -7.16 6.55
N ASP A 160 10.30 -6.02 7.20
CA ASP A 160 11.53 -5.69 7.95
C ASP A 160 11.85 -6.70 9.08
N ARG A 161 10.85 -7.43 9.58
CA ARG A 161 11.02 -8.54 10.54
C ARG A 161 11.23 -9.91 9.89
N GLY A 162 11.30 -9.96 8.59
CA GLY A 162 11.37 -11.18 7.81
C GLY A 162 10.00 -11.68 7.34
N LEU A 163 10.04 -12.33 6.18
CA LEU A 163 8.85 -12.75 5.46
C LEU A 163 8.01 -13.77 6.25
N ASP A 164 8.65 -14.70 6.98
CA ASP A 164 7.92 -15.74 7.69
C ASP A 164 6.97 -15.16 8.74
N SER A 165 7.40 -14.12 9.47
CA SER A 165 6.53 -13.39 10.41
C SER A 165 5.37 -12.69 9.70
N ALA A 166 5.63 -12.09 8.53
CA ALA A 166 4.61 -11.42 7.73
C ALA A 166 3.58 -12.42 7.17
N LEU A 167 4.00 -13.63 6.77
CA LEU A 167 3.11 -14.69 6.31
C LEU A 167 2.21 -15.23 7.42
N VAL A 168 2.75 -15.42 8.63
CA VAL A 168 1.93 -15.76 9.80
C VAL A 168 0.86 -14.69 10.03
N ARG A 169 1.25 -13.42 9.98
CA ARG A 169 0.31 -12.31 10.19
C ARG A 169 -0.72 -12.19 9.06
N GLN A 170 -0.31 -12.47 7.81
CA GLN A 170 -1.22 -12.58 6.66
C GLN A 170 -2.33 -13.60 6.92
N GLN A 171 -1.98 -14.80 7.38
CA GLN A 171 -2.96 -15.83 7.70
C GLN A 171 -3.87 -15.40 8.85
N GLN A 172 -3.32 -14.86 9.93
CA GLN A 172 -4.09 -14.36 11.07
C GLN A 172 -5.07 -13.26 10.66
N SER A 173 -4.66 -12.36 9.79
CA SER A 173 -5.54 -11.31 9.26
C SER A 173 -6.63 -11.89 8.33
N ALA A 174 -6.29 -12.88 7.50
CA ALA A 174 -7.25 -13.55 6.62
C ALA A 174 -8.32 -14.33 7.41
N ASP A 175 -7.92 -14.96 8.51
CA ASP A 175 -8.82 -15.70 9.41
C ASP A 175 -9.55 -14.78 10.39
N ASN A 176 -9.26 -13.48 10.36
CA ASN A 176 -9.77 -12.50 11.33
C ASN A 176 -9.53 -12.91 12.80
N THR A 177 -8.42 -13.56 13.10
CA THR A 177 -7.98 -13.88 14.47
C THR A 177 -7.24 -12.71 15.12
N VAL A 178 -6.81 -11.76 14.30
CA VAL A 178 -6.24 -10.46 14.71
C VAL A 178 -6.97 -9.32 13.99
N LEU A 179 -6.92 -8.14 14.60
CA LEU A 179 -7.50 -6.94 14.01
C LEU A 179 -6.41 -6.21 13.21
N ALA A 180 -6.35 -6.49 11.91
CA ALA A 180 -5.31 -6.00 11.02
C ALA A 180 -5.83 -5.81 9.59
N PRO A 181 -5.24 -4.91 8.77
CA PRO A 181 -5.49 -4.86 7.35
C PRO A 181 -5.17 -6.18 6.67
N ARG A 182 -5.65 -6.40 5.46
CA ARG A 182 -5.30 -7.55 4.61
C ARG A 182 -3.86 -7.41 4.15
N TYR A 183 -3.07 -8.47 4.29
CA TYR A 183 -1.64 -8.49 3.99
C TYR A 183 -1.33 -9.05 2.60
N PHE A 184 -0.45 -8.37 1.86
CA PHE A 184 0.23 -8.88 0.68
C PHE A 184 1.74 -8.61 0.80
N PRO A 185 2.50 -9.41 1.60
CA PRO A 185 3.92 -9.13 1.85
C PRO A 185 4.75 -9.12 0.58
N ILE A 186 5.75 -8.23 0.53
CA ILE A 186 6.73 -8.20 -0.56
C ILE A 186 7.73 -9.33 -0.40
N TRP A 187 7.93 -10.13 -1.45
CA TRP A 187 8.95 -11.17 -1.54
C TRP A 187 10.11 -10.69 -2.41
N GLY A 188 11.36 -10.83 -1.97
CA GLY A 188 12.49 -10.65 -2.87
C GLY A 188 12.55 -11.79 -3.91
N TRP A 189 12.85 -11.46 -5.16
CA TRP A 189 13.03 -12.46 -6.20
C TRP A 189 14.10 -13.49 -5.82
N GLY A 190 13.86 -14.75 -6.12
CA GLY A 190 14.79 -15.85 -5.86
C GLY A 190 14.91 -16.27 -4.39
N ARG A 191 14.10 -15.71 -3.47
CA ARG A 191 14.13 -16.11 -2.07
C ARG A 191 13.92 -17.62 -1.90
N GLY A 192 14.89 -18.28 -1.27
CA GLY A 192 14.87 -19.73 -1.01
C GLY A 192 15.46 -20.56 -2.14
N TYR A 193 15.95 -19.93 -3.21
CA TYR A 193 16.62 -20.60 -4.34
C TYR A 193 18.11 -20.30 -4.35
N PRO A 194 18.95 -21.24 -4.87
CA PRO A 194 20.35 -20.98 -5.13
C PRO A 194 20.54 -19.84 -6.12
N ARG A 195 21.63 -19.08 -5.95
CA ARG A 195 21.92 -17.91 -6.78
C ARG A 195 22.02 -18.28 -8.26
N GLU A 196 22.70 -19.37 -8.56
CA GLU A 196 22.88 -19.91 -9.90
C GLU A 196 21.57 -20.29 -10.59
N GLU A 197 20.50 -20.56 -9.83
CA GLU A 197 19.18 -20.83 -10.39
C GLU A 197 18.40 -19.55 -10.65
N TYR A 198 18.31 -18.65 -9.64
CA TYR A 198 17.46 -17.45 -9.81
C TYR A 198 18.11 -16.35 -10.68
N GLU A 199 19.41 -16.47 -10.98
CA GLU A 199 20.10 -15.61 -11.97
C GLU A 199 20.10 -16.20 -13.38
N ASP A 200 19.57 -17.41 -13.59
CA ASP A 200 19.38 -18.00 -14.92
C ASP A 200 17.98 -17.64 -15.48
N PRO A 201 17.89 -16.85 -16.56
CA PRO A 201 16.60 -16.49 -17.18
C PRO A 201 15.73 -17.70 -17.53
N ALA A 202 16.36 -18.84 -17.92
CA ALA A 202 15.63 -20.05 -18.28
C ALA A 202 14.90 -20.71 -17.10
N GLN A 203 15.30 -20.42 -15.87
CA GLN A 203 14.65 -20.91 -14.64
C GLN A 203 13.52 -20.00 -14.15
N ALA A 204 13.45 -18.74 -14.63
CA ALA A 204 12.48 -17.77 -14.15
C ALA A 204 11.02 -18.27 -14.19
N PRO A 205 10.52 -18.96 -15.27
CA PRO A 205 9.15 -19.47 -15.30
C PRO A 205 8.85 -20.55 -14.26
N ARG A 206 9.84 -21.35 -13.89
CA ARG A 206 9.69 -22.37 -12.84
C ARG A 206 9.65 -21.70 -11.47
N ILE A 207 10.64 -20.89 -11.18
CA ILE A 207 10.80 -20.20 -9.88
C ILE A 207 9.59 -19.32 -9.61
N ALA A 208 9.14 -18.54 -10.57
CA ALA A 208 7.96 -17.66 -10.42
C ALA A 208 6.70 -18.47 -10.07
N ARG A 209 6.42 -19.57 -10.78
CA ARG A 209 5.25 -20.41 -10.45
C ARG A 209 5.32 -20.99 -9.05
N GLU A 210 6.50 -21.47 -8.64
CA GLU A 210 6.69 -22.03 -7.30
C GLU A 210 6.57 -20.95 -6.22
N MET A 211 7.16 -19.76 -6.41
CA MET A 211 7.05 -18.63 -5.47
C MET A 211 5.60 -18.17 -5.33
N VAL A 212 4.89 -17.95 -6.44
CA VAL A 212 3.48 -17.51 -6.41
C VAL A 212 2.57 -18.57 -5.79
N ALA A 213 2.79 -19.86 -6.08
CA ALA A 213 2.06 -20.95 -5.44
C ALA A 213 2.29 -21.02 -3.93
N ASN A 214 3.44 -20.54 -3.45
CA ASN A 214 3.77 -20.44 -2.04
C ASN A 214 3.33 -19.10 -1.38
N GLY A 215 2.62 -18.24 -2.11
CA GLY A 215 2.04 -17.00 -1.58
C GLY A 215 2.75 -15.69 -1.98
N ALA A 216 3.78 -15.75 -2.82
CA ALA A 216 4.48 -14.56 -3.33
C ALA A 216 3.64 -13.81 -4.35
N HIS A 217 2.61 -13.08 -3.90
CA HIS A 217 1.77 -12.29 -4.81
C HIS A 217 2.47 -11.03 -5.32
N VAL A 218 3.32 -10.41 -4.48
CA VAL A 218 4.12 -9.23 -4.80
C VAL A 218 5.59 -9.60 -4.74
N VAL A 219 6.31 -9.47 -5.86
CA VAL A 219 7.72 -9.83 -5.98
C VAL A 219 8.56 -8.59 -6.26
N SER A 220 9.47 -8.26 -5.34
CA SER A 220 10.47 -7.22 -5.58
C SER A 220 11.58 -7.75 -6.47
N VAL A 221 11.86 -7.01 -7.54
CA VAL A 221 12.94 -7.32 -8.48
C VAL A 221 14.16 -6.41 -8.32
N GLY A 222 14.18 -5.57 -7.28
CA GLY A 222 15.28 -4.65 -6.99
C GLY A 222 16.60 -5.33 -6.60
N ASN A 223 16.56 -6.62 -6.20
CA ASN A 223 17.73 -7.42 -5.86
C ASN A 223 18.24 -8.29 -7.02
N VAL A 224 17.64 -8.20 -8.20
CA VAL A 224 18.09 -8.94 -9.39
C VAL A 224 19.44 -8.40 -9.85
N THR A 225 20.41 -9.27 -10.11
CA THR A 225 21.66 -8.86 -10.78
C THR A 225 21.32 -8.36 -12.17
N TRP A 226 21.73 -7.12 -12.51
CA TRP A 226 21.20 -6.42 -13.66
C TRP A 226 21.72 -6.96 -14.98
N ASN A 227 20.84 -7.70 -15.59
CA ASN A 227 20.90 -8.18 -16.97
C ASN A 227 19.48 -8.00 -17.52
N GLU A 228 19.31 -7.28 -18.61
CA GLU A 228 17.98 -7.00 -19.20
C GLU A 228 17.21 -8.29 -19.52
N GLU A 229 17.90 -9.32 -20.01
CA GLU A 229 17.29 -10.62 -20.32
C GLU A 229 16.70 -11.27 -19.07
N LEU A 230 17.47 -11.32 -17.98
CA LEU A 230 16.98 -11.88 -16.71
C LEU A 230 15.84 -11.05 -16.15
N PHE A 231 15.96 -9.73 -16.14
CA PHE A 231 14.94 -8.85 -15.59
C PHE A 231 13.60 -9.01 -16.33
N GLY A 232 13.63 -8.97 -17.66
CA GLY A 232 12.45 -9.16 -18.49
C GLY A 232 11.82 -10.55 -18.28
N ALA A 233 12.64 -11.61 -18.27
CA ALA A 233 12.18 -12.98 -18.04
C ALA A 233 11.50 -13.14 -16.66
N VAL A 234 12.03 -12.49 -15.63
CA VAL A 234 11.44 -12.51 -14.27
C VAL A 234 10.11 -11.79 -14.24
N CYS A 235 10.03 -10.58 -14.82
CA CYS A 235 8.78 -9.80 -14.85
C CYS A 235 7.66 -10.57 -15.58
N GLU A 236 7.95 -11.10 -16.76
CA GLU A 236 7.03 -11.92 -17.54
C GLU A 236 6.58 -13.17 -16.77
N ALA A 237 7.53 -13.91 -16.20
CA ALA A 237 7.25 -15.14 -15.49
C ALA A 237 6.39 -14.95 -14.23
N VAL A 238 6.65 -13.88 -13.45
CA VAL A 238 5.84 -13.54 -12.27
C VAL A 238 4.43 -13.13 -12.68
N TRP A 239 4.30 -12.34 -13.76
CA TRP A 239 3.00 -11.94 -14.29
C TRP A 239 2.17 -13.13 -14.77
N ASP A 240 2.79 -14.05 -15.51
CA ASP A 240 2.14 -15.27 -16.04
C ASP A 240 1.75 -16.24 -14.93
N ALA A 241 2.52 -16.27 -13.84
CA ALA A 241 2.19 -17.05 -12.66
C ALA A 241 1.02 -16.46 -11.83
N GLY A 242 0.56 -15.24 -12.12
CA GLY A 242 -0.53 -14.55 -11.44
C GLY A 242 -0.09 -13.55 -10.38
N GLY A 243 1.20 -13.35 -10.18
CA GLY A 243 1.79 -12.35 -9.30
C GLY A 243 1.94 -10.98 -9.98
N ILE A 244 2.56 -10.06 -9.26
CA ILE A 244 2.98 -8.74 -9.74
C ILE A 244 4.42 -8.47 -9.34
N THR A 245 5.11 -7.62 -10.10
CA THR A 245 6.46 -7.19 -9.77
C THR A 245 6.50 -5.74 -9.32
N THR A 246 7.36 -5.44 -8.34
CA THR A 246 7.62 -4.09 -7.87
C THR A 246 9.11 -3.82 -7.87
N ILE A 247 9.49 -2.55 -8.03
CA ILE A 247 10.88 -2.13 -7.98
C ILE A 247 11.06 -0.78 -7.29
N HIS A 248 11.96 -0.79 -6.30
CA HIS A 248 12.68 0.40 -5.89
C HIS A 248 13.91 0.50 -6.79
N LEU A 249 14.05 1.58 -7.55
CA LEU A 249 15.20 1.81 -8.43
C LEU A 249 16.35 2.46 -7.64
N PRO A 250 17.21 1.69 -6.93
CA PRO A 250 18.26 2.30 -6.14
C PRO A 250 19.35 2.88 -7.06
N PRO A 251 20.17 3.80 -6.57
CA PRO A 251 21.21 4.43 -7.36
C PRO A 251 22.16 3.48 -8.07
N SER A 252 22.50 2.37 -7.42
CA SER A 252 23.33 1.30 -8.01
C SER A 252 22.69 0.62 -9.21
N THR A 253 21.36 0.66 -9.30
CA THR A 253 20.56 0.06 -10.37
C THR A 253 20.29 1.06 -11.48
N ASN A 254 20.03 2.33 -11.13
CA ASN A 254 19.82 3.42 -12.08
C ASN A 254 21.02 3.67 -13.01
N ALA A 255 22.20 3.16 -12.64
CA ALA A 255 23.36 3.16 -13.51
C ALA A 255 23.16 2.32 -14.79
N VAL A 256 22.22 1.38 -14.77
CA VAL A 256 22.02 0.38 -15.84
C VAL A 256 20.61 0.36 -16.38
N VAL A 257 19.62 0.69 -15.53
CA VAL A 257 18.17 0.64 -15.83
C VAL A 257 17.48 1.86 -15.22
N ASP A 258 16.84 2.65 -16.03
CA ASP A 258 16.00 3.75 -15.60
C ASP A 258 14.51 3.34 -15.53
N ALA A 259 13.61 4.28 -15.25
CA ALA A 259 12.18 3.98 -15.10
C ALA A 259 11.53 3.54 -16.44
N VAL A 260 11.96 4.09 -17.57
CA VAL A 260 11.46 3.70 -18.90
C VAL A 260 11.95 2.31 -19.27
N ASP A 261 13.20 1.98 -18.96
CA ASP A 261 13.74 0.64 -19.18
C ASP A 261 13.03 -0.41 -18.32
N ALA A 262 12.83 -0.13 -17.02
CA ALA A 262 12.10 -1.01 -16.13
C ALA A 262 10.66 -1.26 -16.62
N ALA A 263 9.97 -0.21 -17.07
CA ALA A 263 8.63 -0.32 -17.65
C ALA A 263 8.63 -1.13 -18.94
N ARG A 264 9.59 -0.89 -19.84
CA ARG A 264 9.79 -1.64 -21.10
C ARG A 264 10.01 -3.14 -20.87
N LEU A 265 10.72 -3.47 -19.79
CA LEU A 265 11.02 -4.85 -19.38
C LEU A 265 9.89 -5.51 -18.59
N GLY A 266 8.75 -4.84 -18.43
CA GLY A 266 7.50 -5.42 -17.93
C GLY A 266 7.30 -5.36 -16.41
N VAL A 267 8.03 -4.51 -15.67
CA VAL A 267 7.73 -4.32 -14.26
C VAL A 267 6.29 -3.82 -14.08
N THR A 268 5.58 -4.34 -13.08
CA THR A 268 4.18 -3.97 -12.87
C THR A 268 4.04 -2.60 -12.23
N MET A 269 4.89 -2.28 -11.22
CA MET A 269 4.87 -0.97 -10.57
C MET A 269 6.28 -0.50 -10.19
N ILE A 270 6.50 0.81 -10.33
CA ILE A 270 7.73 1.50 -9.95
C ILE A 270 7.45 2.37 -8.73
N GLU A 271 8.22 2.15 -7.68
CA GLU A 271 8.13 2.84 -6.41
C GLU A 271 8.94 4.14 -6.42
N HIS A 272 8.49 5.15 -5.65
CA HIS A 272 9.23 6.37 -5.33
C HIS A 272 9.47 7.29 -6.54
N HIS A 273 10.63 7.95 -6.55
CA HIS A 273 11.00 8.99 -7.52
C HIS A 273 12.21 8.64 -8.38
N TYR A 274 12.92 7.55 -8.07
CA TYR A 274 14.15 7.18 -8.76
C TYR A 274 13.90 6.68 -10.18
N GLY A 275 14.83 6.97 -11.08
CA GLY A 275 14.80 6.51 -12.46
C GLY A 275 14.00 7.37 -13.43
N TYR A 276 13.04 8.16 -12.93
CA TYR A 276 12.19 8.98 -13.81
C TYR A 276 12.91 10.18 -14.40
N ALA A 277 13.61 10.95 -13.57
CA ALA A 277 14.40 12.11 -14.03
C ALA A 277 15.56 11.64 -14.91
N GLU A 278 16.19 10.54 -14.54
CA GLU A 278 17.26 9.89 -15.25
C GLU A 278 16.84 9.49 -16.68
N SER A 279 15.60 9.01 -16.88
CA SER A 279 15.06 8.66 -18.20
C SER A 279 15.01 9.85 -19.17
N ALA A 280 15.06 11.08 -18.68
CA ALA A 280 15.06 12.28 -19.51
C ALA A 280 16.46 12.82 -19.80
N LEU A 281 17.49 12.32 -19.12
CA LEU A 281 18.87 12.77 -19.24
C LEU A 281 19.65 11.90 -20.25
N ASP A 282 20.61 12.49 -20.97
CA ASP A 282 21.39 11.78 -21.99
C ASP A 282 22.43 10.81 -21.36
N ARG A 283 22.71 10.95 -20.06
CA ARG A 283 23.70 10.13 -19.34
C ARG A 283 23.11 9.16 -18.33
N GLY A 284 21.87 9.31 -17.94
CA GLY A 284 21.07 8.34 -17.22
C GLY A 284 21.50 7.92 -15.81
N VAL A 285 22.54 8.54 -15.19
CA VAL A 285 23.17 7.98 -13.97
C VAL A 285 23.32 9.01 -12.86
N GLN A 286 22.93 8.63 -11.64
CA GLN A 286 23.43 9.24 -10.42
C GLN A 286 24.86 8.74 -10.14
N GLU A 287 25.82 9.64 -10.08
CA GLU A 287 27.18 9.28 -9.68
C GLU A 287 27.26 9.20 -8.16
N PHE A 288 27.49 8.01 -7.65
CA PHE A 288 27.76 7.77 -6.24
C PHE A 288 29.25 7.46 -6.05
N PRO A 289 29.84 7.87 -4.92
CA PRO A 289 31.19 7.49 -4.56
C PRO A 289 31.35 5.96 -4.50
N ARG A 290 32.55 5.44 -4.81
CA ARG A 290 32.81 3.99 -4.76
C ARG A 290 32.68 3.40 -3.36
N ASP A 291 32.89 4.20 -2.34
CA ASP A 291 32.76 3.88 -0.91
C ASP A 291 31.40 4.30 -0.34
N TYR A 292 30.41 4.46 -1.20
CA TYR A 292 29.05 4.85 -0.82
C TYR A 292 28.49 3.93 0.28
N ASN A 293 28.13 4.54 1.39
CA ASN A 293 27.44 3.86 2.47
C ASN A 293 25.93 3.84 2.19
N PHE A 294 25.34 2.67 2.03
CA PHE A 294 23.89 2.53 1.81
C PHE A 294 23.04 3.22 2.89
N ASN A 295 23.53 3.28 4.14
CA ASN A 295 22.86 3.97 5.23
C ASN A 295 23.06 5.50 5.21
N ASP A 296 23.97 6.02 4.38
CA ASP A 296 24.14 7.46 4.19
C ASP A 296 23.10 7.99 3.20
N GLU A 297 21.90 8.20 3.71
CA GLU A 297 20.80 8.71 2.90
C GLU A 297 20.92 10.20 2.58
N ASN A 298 21.69 10.97 3.36
CA ASN A 298 22.00 12.36 3.02
C ASN A 298 22.65 12.47 1.65
N ALA A 299 23.71 11.69 1.40
CA ALA A 299 24.38 11.68 0.11
C ALA A 299 23.44 11.26 -1.03
N ARG A 300 22.65 10.20 -0.79
CA ARG A 300 21.70 9.67 -1.78
C ARG A 300 20.59 10.67 -2.12
N PHE A 301 19.93 11.24 -1.12
CA PHE A 301 18.84 12.18 -1.36
C PHE A 301 19.34 13.53 -1.87
N ARG A 302 20.52 13.98 -1.43
CA ARG A 302 21.17 15.17 -2.01
C ARG A 302 21.41 14.98 -3.50
N ALA A 303 22.01 13.87 -3.92
CA ALA A 303 22.24 13.53 -5.31
C ALA A 303 20.91 13.44 -6.10
N ALA A 304 19.88 12.81 -5.55
CA ALA A 304 18.58 12.73 -6.19
C ALA A 304 17.93 14.10 -6.44
N GLY A 305 17.99 15.02 -5.46
CA GLY A 305 17.52 16.40 -5.64
C GLY A 305 18.23 17.12 -6.79
N HIS A 306 19.53 16.92 -6.92
CA HIS A 306 20.33 17.49 -8.01
C HIS A 306 19.93 16.92 -9.39
N VAL A 307 19.73 15.61 -9.50
CA VAL A 307 19.30 14.96 -10.77
C VAL A 307 17.96 15.48 -11.25
N TRP A 308 16.98 15.65 -10.37
CA TRP A 308 15.70 16.25 -10.72
C TRP A 308 15.83 17.70 -11.20
N VAL A 309 16.68 18.50 -10.54
CA VAL A 309 16.92 19.89 -10.95
C VAL A 309 17.70 19.94 -12.27
N GLU A 310 18.60 19.00 -12.54
CA GLU A 310 19.25 18.86 -13.83
C GLU A 310 18.23 18.55 -14.94
N ALA A 311 17.27 17.65 -14.70
CA ALA A 311 16.18 17.38 -15.64
C ALA A 311 15.28 18.61 -15.89
N GLU A 312 15.23 19.56 -14.94
CA GLU A 312 14.53 20.86 -15.12
C GLU A 312 15.39 21.92 -15.82
N SER A 313 16.70 21.71 -15.93
CA SER A 313 17.67 22.78 -16.29
C SER A 313 17.52 23.34 -17.71
N SER A 314 17.00 22.54 -18.65
CA SER A 314 16.68 23.00 -20.00
C SER A 314 15.20 22.79 -20.33
N PRO A 315 14.60 23.69 -21.15
CA PRO A 315 13.23 23.50 -21.65
C PRO A 315 13.06 22.17 -22.40
N GLU A 316 14.08 21.73 -23.12
CA GLU A 316 14.08 20.50 -23.92
C GLU A 316 14.05 19.26 -23.02
N THR A 317 14.91 19.21 -22.01
CA THR A 317 14.97 18.08 -21.07
C THR A 317 13.68 17.99 -20.23
N ARG A 318 13.21 19.14 -19.73
CA ARG A 318 11.92 19.21 -19.03
C ARG A 318 10.75 18.75 -19.91
N ALA A 319 10.71 19.17 -21.17
CA ALA A 319 9.68 18.75 -22.11
C ALA A 319 9.79 17.25 -22.41
N ARG A 320 11.00 16.69 -22.53
CA ARG A 320 11.24 15.24 -22.68
C ARG A 320 10.67 14.47 -21.49
N LEU A 321 10.97 14.90 -20.27
CA LEU A 321 10.45 14.28 -19.04
C LEU A 321 8.92 14.26 -19.01
N LEU A 322 8.29 15.43 -19.21
CA LEU A 322 6.85 15.58 -19.06
C LEU A 322 6.01 15.10 -20.26
N SER A 323 6.65 14.75 -21.38
CA SER A 323 5.96 14.20 -22.55
C SER A 323 6.48 12.81 -22.93
N GLN A 324 7.70 12.69 -23.43
CA GLN A 324 8.22 11.42 -23.98
C GLN A 324 8.35 10.33 -22.90
N VAL A 325 8.89 10.68 -21.73
CA VAL A 325 8.99 9.74 -20.61
C VAL A 325 7.58 9.35 -20.13
N ALA A 326 6.70 10.32 -19.91
CA ALA A 326 5.32 10.05 -19.52
C ALA A 326 4.58 9.17 -20.54
N ASP A 327 4.69 9.48 -21.86
CA ASP A 327 4.08 8.69 -22.93
C ASP A 327 4.64 7.26 -22.99
N SER A 328 5.95 7.09 -22.81
CA SER A 328 6.59 5.77 -22.77
C SER A 328 6.08 4.92 -21.61
N LEU A 329 6.01 5.51 -20.40
CA LEU A 329 5.50 4.82 -19.20
C LEU A 329 4.02 4.41 -19.39
N VAL A 330 3.19 5.29 -19.99
CA VAL A 330 1.79 4.96 -20.32
C VAL A 330 1.73 3.83 -21.34
N ALA A 331 2.54 3.89 -22.40
CA ALA A 331 2.55 2.89 -23.47
C ALA A 331 2.97 1.49 -22.96
N TYR A 332 3.89 1.42 -22.01
CA TYR A 332 4.29 0.16 -21.37
C TYR A 332 3.32 -0.31 -20.28
N GLY A 333 2.34 0.51 -19.89
CA GLY A 333 1.28 0.12 -18.94
C GLY A 333 1.74 -0.04 -17.49
N VAL A 334 2.92 0.49 -17.13
CA VAL A 334 3.42 0.44 -15.77
C VAL A 334 2.55 1.26 -14.80
N THR A 335 2.48 0.85 -13.56
CA THR A 335 1.85 1.64 -12.48
C THR A 335 2.90 2.51 -11.80
N MET A 336 2.61 3.79 -11.65
CA MET A 336 3.44 4.71 -10.85
C MET A 336 2.97 4.70 -9.40
N LEU A 337 3.88 4.41 -8.46
CA LEU A 337 3.64 4.37 -7.02
C LEU A 337 4.50 5.42 -6.31
N PRO A 338 4.04 6.67 -6.17
CA PRO A 338 4.93 7.78 -5.82
C PRO A 338 5.47 7.77 -4.39
N THR A 339 4.68 7.41 -3.38
CA THR A 339 5.07 7.46 -1.97
C THR A 339 5.66 8.82 -1.52
N ARG A 340 5.01 9.90 -1.93
CA ARG A 340 5.55 11.27 -1.77
C ARG A 340 5.75 11.68 -0.31
N VAL A 341 4.94 11.10 0.60
CA VAL A 341 4.94 11.50 2.02
C VAL A 341 6.26 11.22 2.72
N VAL A 342 6.95 10.14 2.37
CA VAL A 342 8.24 9.81 2.97
C VAL A 342 9.34 10.80 2.56
N TYR A 343 9.19 11.44 1.39
CA TYR A 343 10.14 12.43 0.87
C TYR A 343 9.73 13.88 1.19
N GLU A 344 8.63 14.11 1.90
CA GLU A 344 8.19 15.47 2.22
C GLU A 344 9.19 16.19 3.15
N ALA A 345 9.82 15.45 4.07
CA ALA A 345 10.83 15.99 4.97
C ALA A 345 12.06 16.56 4.23
N ASN A 346 12.36 16.09 3.02
CA ASN A 346 13.49 16.58 2.23
C ASN A 346 13.31 18.05 1.81
N ARG A 347 12.08 18.48 1.59
CA ARG A 347 11.77 19.87 1.22
C ARG A 347 11.43 20.78 2.40
N ASP A 348 11.06 20.20 3.55
CA ASP A 348 10.65 20.94 4.75
C ASP A 348 10.72 20.02 5.97
N ILE A 349 11.92 19.84 6.50
CA ILE A 349 12.16 19.02 7.69
C ILE A 349 11.49 19.61 8.92
N THR A 350 11.45 20.93 9.05
CA THR A 350 10.83 21.61 10.20
C THR A 350 9.35 21.28 10.29
N ARG A 351 8.65 21.30 9.16
CA ARG A 351 7.25 20.88 9.09
C ARG A 351 7.08 19.41 9.47
N ALA A 352 7.88 18.52 8.92
CA ALA A 352 7.78 17.08 9.18
C ALA A 352 7.91 16.76 10.67
N ILE A 353 8.84 17.41 11.38
CA ILE A 353 9.06 17.23 12.82
C ILE A 353 7.92 17.82 13.67
N SER A 354 7.28 18.89 13.21
CA SER A 354 6.29 19.66 14.00
C SER A 354 4.84 19.26 13.76
N LEU A 355 4.57 18.11 13.14
CA LEU A 355 3.21 17.66 12.85
C LEU A 355 2.42 17.37 14.15
N PRO A 356 1.14 17.77 14.22
CA PRO A 356 0.38 17.85 15.48
C PRO A 356 0.06 16.48 16.11
N TRP A 357 0.28 15.39 15.40
CA TRP A 357 0.03 14.04 15.89
C TRP A 357 1.24 13.39 16.56
N HIS A 358 2.47 13.93 16.39
CA HIS A 358 3.67 13.29 16.93
C HIS A 358 3.62 13.15 18.45
N GLU A 359 3.14 14.15 19.15
CA GLU A 359 3.08 14.10 20.62
C GLU A 359 2.20 12.96 21.14
N LYS A 360 1.06 12.71 20.49
CA LYS A 360 0.04 11.80 21.02
C LYS A 360 0.03 10.42 20.35
N TYR A 361 0.44 10.35 19.09
CA TYR A 361 0.22 9.16 18.28
C TYR A 361 1.46 8.58 17.62
N THR A 362 2.63 9.25 17.71
CA THR A 362 3.87 8.68 17.21
C THR A 362 4.62 7.98 18.34
N HIS A 363 4.85 6.69 18.18
CA HIS A 363 5.56 5.87 19.15
C HIS A 363 6.98 6.36 19.35
N GLU A 364 7.49 6.33 20.59
CA GLU A 364 8.79 6.90 20.94
C GLU A 364 9.95 6.23 20.20
N ALA A 365 9.87 4.93 19.96
CA ALA A 365 10.86 4.22 19.17
C ALA A 365 10.92 4.71 17.71
N LEU A 366 9.79 5.11 17.13
CA LEU A 366 9.76 5.67 15.79
C LEU A 366 10.35 7.09 15.76
N ILE A 367 10.07 7.91 16.77
CA ILE A 367 10.72 9.21 16.93
C ILE A 367 12.24 9.01 17.02
N GLY A 368 12.70 8.12 17.91
CA GLY A 368 14.14 7.82 18.05
C GLY A 368 14.80 7.33 16.77
N TRP A 369 14.07 6.55 15.99
CA TRP A 369 14.56 6.08 14.70
C TRP A 369 14.71 7.20 13.66
N ASN A 370 13.81 8.19 13.68
CA ASN A 370 13.82 9.29 12.72
C ASN A 370 14.82 10.40 13.06
N LEU A 371 15.41 10.37 14.25
CA LEU A 371 16.44 11.35 14.62
C LEU A 371 17.71 11.14 13.81
N PRO A 372 18.41 12.22 13.45
CA PRO A 372 19.62 12.15 12.64
C PRO A 372 20.69 11.21 13.21
N ASN A 373 20.98 10.12 12.51
CA ASN A 373 21.99 9.14 12.89
C ASN A 373 22.57 8.42 11.64
N PRO A 374 23.84 8.64 11.29
CA PRO A 374 24.42 8.04 10.09
C PRO A 374 24.54 6.51 10.12
N ALA A 375 24.29 5.87 11.27
CA ALA A 375 24.27 4.42 11.39
C ALA A 375 22.92 3.79 11.05
N TYR A 376 21.86 4.59 10.93
CA TYR A 376 20.49 4.08 10.73
C TYR A 376 19.94 4.48 9.36
N HIS A 377 19.53 3.48 8.61
CA HIS A 377 18.76 3.69 7.38
C HIS A 377 17.41 4.37 7.69
N GLY A 378 17.06 5.44 6.97
CA GLY A 378 15.87 6.27 7.23
C GLY A 378 16.08 7.38 8.25
N SER A 379 17.28 7.52 8.80
CA SER A 379 17.67 8.55 9.74
C SER A 379 18.74 9.45 9.12
N TYR A 380 18.31 10.42 8.34
CA TYR A 380 19.21 11.39 7.69
C TYR A 380 18.91 12.82 8.20
N HIS A 381 19.13 13.86 7.47
CA HIS A 381 19.01 15.27 7.86
C HIS A 381 20.02 15.73 8.96
N TYR A 382 21.07 14.93 9.28
CA TYR A 382 22.05 15.31 10.30
C TYR A 382 23.00 16.43 9.83
N ASP A 383 23.09 16.67 8.53
CA ASP A 383 23.83 17.80 7.92
C ASP A 383 23.03 18.39 6.73
N TRP A 384 21.69 18.32 6.80
CA TRP A 384 20.79 18.84 5.78
C TRP A 384 20.81 20.35 5.76
N THR A 385 21.05 20.94 4.57
CA THR A 385 21.26 22.37 4.41
C THR A 385 20.07 23.04 3.73
N SER A 386 20.03 24.38 3.75
CA SER A 386 19.03 25.15 2.99
C SER A 386 19.15 24.93 1.49
N ASP A 387 20.34 24.58 0.98
CA ASP A 387 20.52 24.24 -0.44
C ASP A 387 19.89 22.89 -0.76
N ASP A 388 19.99 21.90 0.14
CA ASP A 388 19.33 20.61 -0.01
C ASP A 388 17.79 20.76 -0.06
N GLU A 389 17.23 21.58 0.83
CA GLU A 389 15.79 21.90 0.80
C GLU A 389 15.39 22.67 -0.47
N TYR A 390 16.22 23.59 -0.96
CA TYR A 390 15.98 24.31 -2.21
C TYR A 390 15.93 23.34 -3.40
N TYR A 391 16.90 22.42 -3.53
CA TYR A 391 16.90 21.43 -4.60
C TYR A 391 15.68 20.50 -4.49
N TRP A 392 15.36 20.05 -3.28
CA TRP A 392 14.19 19.18 -3.09
C TRP A 392 12.85 19.87 -3.28
N THR A 393 12.73 21.13 -2.97
CA THR A 393 11.51 21.90 -3.28
C THR A 393 11.24 21.92 -4.79
N ARG A 394 12.28 22.11 -5.60
CA ARG A 394 12.16 22.05 -7.07
C ARG A 394 11.92 20.63 -7.58
N ALA A 395 12.70 19.68 -7.11
CA ALA A 395 12.56 18.27 -7.44
C ALA A 395 11.16 17.76 -7.15
N PHE A 396 10.65 18.05 -5.96
CA PHE A 396 9.32 17.64 -5.52
C PHE A 396 8.20 18.21 -6.38
N ARG A 397 8.37 19.45 -6.87
CA ARG A 397 7.43 20.08 -7.79
C ARG A 397 7.48 19.44 -9.18
N LEU A 398 8.67 19.27 -9.77
CA LEU A 398 8.81 18.67 -11.09
C LEU A 398 8.34 17.20 -11.11
N TRP A 399 8.64 16.45 -10.06
CA TRP A 399 8.08 15.11 -9.88
C TRP A 399 6.54 15.12 -9.79
N GLY A 400 5.97 16.11 -9.11
CA GLY A 400 4.51 16.33 -9.11
C GLY A 400 3.96 16.63 -10.49
N ASP A 401 4.64 17.47 -11.28
CA ASP A 401 4.27 17.75 -12.67
C ASP A 401 4.28 16.48 -13.54
N LEU A 402 5.28 15.60 -13.35
CA LEU A 402 5.35 14.30 -14.04
C LEU A 402 4.19 13.38 -13.66
N ILE A 403 3.88 13.24 -12.36
CA ILE A 403 2.75 12.43 -11.88
C ILE A 403 1.44 12.92 -12.52
N TYR A 404 1.24 14.23 -12.53
CA TYR A 404 0.05 14.83 -13.16
C TYR A 404 -0.02 14.55 -14.66
N GLU A 405 1.07 14.77 -15.41
CA GLU A 405 1.12 14.50 -16.85
C GLU A 405 0.91 13.03 -17.17
N PHE A 406 1.50 12.12 -16.38
CA PHE A 406 1.29 10.69 -16.51
C PHE A 406 -0.18 10.30 -16.29
N ASN A 407 -0.79 10.76 -15.18
CA ASN A 407 -2.21 10.52 -14.89
C ASN A 407 -3.13 11.08 -16.00
N ARG A 408 -2.90 12.32 -16.44
CA ARG A 408 -3.71 12.99 -17.47
C ARG A 408 -3.64 12.27 -18.83
N ARG A 409 -2.56 11.55 -19.12
CA ARG A 409 -2.37 10.73 -20.33
C ARG A 409 -2.98 9.33 -20.22
N GLY A 410 -3.65 9.02 -19.10
CA GLY A 410 -4.27 7.72 -18.82
C GLY A 410 -3.34 6.70 -18.16
N GLY A 411 -2.18 7.14 -17.67
CA GLY A 411 -1.28 6.33 -16.85
C GLY A 411 -1.91 6.02 -15.49
N ARG A 412 -1.66 4.82 -14.98
CA ARG A 412 -2.18 4.40 -13.67
C ARG A 412 -1.29 4.90 -12.55
N VAL A 413 -1.77 5.90 -11.81
CA VAL A 413 -1.20 6.28 -10.52
C VAL A 413 -1.88 5.43 -9.46
N ALA A 414 -1.09 4.73 -8.64
CA ALA A 414 -1.55 4.01 -7.46
C ALA A 414 -1.03 4.67 -6.19
N TYR A 415 -1.34 4.09 -5.06
CA TYR A 415 -1.16 4.70 -3.75
C TYR A 415 -0.30 3.83 -2.83
N GLY A 416 0.68 4.42 -2.20
CA GLY A 416 1.56 3.84 -1.21
C GLY A 416 2.22 4.93 -0.38
N THR A 417 2.62 4.63 0.83
CA THR A 417 3.14 5.64 1.76
C THR A 417 4.63 5.53 2.03
N ASP A 418 5.19 4.32 1.94
CA ASP A 418 6.55 4.04 2.40
C ASP A 418 6.79 4.52 3.85
N ASP A 419 5.73 4.47 4.67
CA ASP A 419 5.75 5.01 6.03
C ASP A 419 6.45 4.08 7.04
N ASN A 420 6.48 4.51 8.29
CA ASN A 420 7.38 4.05 9.33
C ASN A 420 8.83 4.50 9.11
N TYR A 421 9.05 5.48 8.23
CA TYR A 421 10.31 6.14 7.94
C TYR A 421 10.14 7.66 7.99
N ILE A 422 11.22 8.38 8.20
CA ILE A 422 11.41 9.80 7.87
C ILE A 422 10.19 10.65 8.29
N TRP A 423 9.83 10.55 9.58
CA TRP A 423 8.71 11.31 10.18
C TRP A 423 7.32 10.97 9.61
N ALA A 424 7.20 9.93 8.79
CA ALA A 424 5.92 9.45 8.27
C ALA A 424 5.28 8.45 9.25
N THR A 425 4.45 8.97 10.16
CA THR A 425 3.70 8.15 11.13
C THR A 425 2.59 7.37 10.41
N PRO A 426 2.52 6.03 10.57
CA PRO A 426 1.48 5.20 9.95
C PRO A 426 0.07 5.77 10.15
N GLY A 427 -0.79 5.59 9.18
CA GLY A 427 -2.15 6.11 9.20
C GLY A 427 -2.23 7.61 8.88
N PHE A 428 -1.54 8.45 9.62
CA PHE A 428 -1.48 9.89 9.34
C PHE A 428 -0.79 10.19 8.01
N SER A 429 0.28 9.47 7.71
CA SER A 429 0.96 9.49 6.42
C SER A 429 0.04 9.08 5.27
N ASN A 430 -0.91 8.20 5.52
CA ASN A 430 -1.88 7.77 4.53
C ASN A 430 -2.76 8.94 4.06
N VAL A 431 -3.29 9.74 4.97
CA VAL A 431 -4.05 10.93 4.59
C VAL A 431 -3.16 12.00 3.98
N ARG A 432 -1.91 12.12 4.47
CA ARG A 432 -0.96 13.09 3.92
C ARG A 432 -0.55 12.75 2.49
N GLU A 433 -0.35 11.49 2.16
CA GLU A 433 -0.05 11.06 0.79
C GLU A 433 -1.17 11.45 -0.18
N LEU A 434 -2.45 11.26 0.20
CA LEU A 434 -3.59 11.74 -0.60
C LEU A 434 -3.51 13.26 -0.86
N GLN A 435 -3.15 14.04 0.17
CA GLN A 435 -2.99 15.48 0.01
C GLN A 435 -1.83 15.83 -0.91
N LEU A 436 -0.72 15.09 -0.85
CA LEU A 436 0.45 15.29 -1.70
C LEU A 436 0.18 14.90 -3.16
N LEU A 437 -0.62 13.86 -3.41
CA LEU A 437 -1.14 13.55 -4.73
C LEU A 437 -2.06 14.66 -5.24
N ARG A 438 -2.92 15.21 -4.37
CA ARG A 438 -3.76 16.36 -4.73
C ARG A 438 -2.92 17.61 -5.05
N GLU A 439 -1.79 17.82 -4.38
CA GLU A 439 -0.86 18.94 -4.67
C GLU A 439 -0.28 18.85 -6.10
N THR A 440 -0.21 17.68 -6.72
CA THR A 440 0.26 17.52 -8.11
C THR A 440 -0.69 18.10 -9.15
N GLY A 441 -1.97 18.28 -8.81
CA GLY A 441 -3.03 18.73 -9.72
C GLY A 441 -4.16 17.71 -9.90
N MET A 442 -3.98 16.46 -9.48
CA MET A 442 -5.04 15.44 -9.53
C MET A 442 -6.27 15.89 -8.74
N HIS A 443 -7.47 15.56 -9.24
CA HIS A 443 -8.71 15.84 -8.51
C HIS A 443 -8.88 14.92 -7.29
N ASN A 444 -9.60 15.35 -6.24
CA ASN A 444 -9.79 14.52 -5.04
C ASN A 444 -10.37 13.13 -5.35
N LEU A 445 -11.28 13.02 -6.33
CA LEU A 445 -11.84 11.72 -6.73
C LEU A 445 -10.82 10.84 -7.48
N GLU A 446 -9.91 11.43 -8.27
CA GLU A 446 -8.80 10.70 -8.90
C GLU A 446 -7.79 10.21 -7.84
N VAL A 447 -7.55 11.02 -6.81
CA VAL A 447 -6.70 10.64 -5.67
C VAL A 447 -7.33 9.48 -4.88
N ILE A 448 -8.64 9.52 -4.64
CA ILE A 448 -9.37 8.41 -4.00
C ILE A 448 -9.36 7.16 -4.89
N GLU A 449 -9.50 7.31 -6.21
CA GLU A 449 -9.38 6.22 -7.18
C GLU A 449 -7.99 5.60 -7.13
N ALA A 450 -6.93 6.42 -7.07
CA ALA A 450 -5.55 5.93 -6.91
C ALA A 450 -5.41 5.06 -5.65
N ALA A 451 -6.00 5.49 -4.52
CA ALA A 451 -5.90 4.80 -3.24
C ALA A 451 -6.84 3.57 -3.10
N THR A 452 -7.76 3.37 -4.04
CA THR A 452 -8.76 2.31 -3.96
C THR A 452 -8.76 1.43 -5.21
N HIS A 453 -9.44 1.84 -6.27
CA HIS A 453 -9.62 1.05 -7.49
C HIS A 453 -8.31 0.78 -8.22
N ASN A 454 -7.49 1.81 -8.46
CA ASN A 454 -6.21 1.65 -9.16
C ASN A 454 -5.25 0.75 -8.39
N SER A 455 -5.17 0.92 -7.06
CA SER A 455 -4.38 0.03 -6.20
C SER A 455 -4.90 -1.41 -6.22
N ALA A 456 -6.23 -1.62 -6.20
CA ALA A 456 -6.82 -2.95 -6.33
C ALA A 456 -6.51 -3.60 -7.68
N GLN A 457 -6.60 -2.83 -8.77
CA GLN A 457 -6.25 -3.32 -10.11
C GLN A 457 -4.77 -3.68 -10.23
N THR A 458 -3.88 -2.82 -9.70
CA THR A 458 -2.44 -3.08 -9.69
C THR A 458 -2.14 -4.36 -8.92
N LEU A 459 -2.79 -4.56 -7.76
CA LEU A 459 -2.66 -5.77 -6.95
C LEU A 459 -3.40 -6.98 -7.53
N ARG A 460 -4.04 -6.86 -8.70
CA ARG A 460 -4.84 -7.91 -9.35
C ARG A 460 -5.94 -8.47 -8.43
N GLN A 461 -6.54 -7.62 -7.60
CA GLN A 461 -7.63 -7.97 -6.68
C GLN A 461 -8.97 -7.41 -7.17
N PRO A 462 -9.69 -8.11 -8.09
CA PRO A 462 -10.83 -7.56 -8.82
C PRO A 462 -12.09 -7.36 -7.96
N LYS A 463 -12.06 -7.78 -6.71
CA LYS A 463 -13.19 -7.64 -5.76
C LYS A 463 -12.94 -6.60 -4.67
N LEU A 464 -11.81 -5.89 -4.71
CA LEU A 464 -11.48 -4.80 -3.80
C LEU A 464 -11.60 -3.43 -4.48
N GLY A 465 -11.62 -2.36 -3.70
CA GLY A 465 -11.45 -0.97 -4.14
C GLY A 465 -12.70 -0.30 -4.71
N LEU A 466 -13.88 -0.93 -4.67
CA LEU A 466 -15.15 -0.30 -5.09
C LEU A 466 -16.27 -0.53 -4.09
N VAL A 467 -17.16 0.47 -3.93
CA VAL A 467 -18.46 0.30 -3.28
C VAL A 467 -19.46 -0.13 -4.36
N ARG A 468 -19.61 -1.43 -4.51
CA ARG A 468 -20.47 -2.02 -5.54
C ARG A 468 -20.97 -3.41 -5.11
N PRO A 469 -22.23 -3.79 -5.42
CA PRO A 469 -22.72 -5.15 -5.17
C PRO A 469 -21.79 -6.22 -5.75
N GLY A 470 -21.51 -7.26 -4.97
CA GLY A 470 -20.60 -8.35 -5.30
C GLY A 470 -19.11 -8.07 -5.03
N TYR A 471 -18.76 -6.90 -4.48
CA TYR A 471 -17.43 -6.57 -4.00
C TYR A 471 -17.29 -6.86 -2.50
N MET A 472 -16.04 -7.02 -2.05
CA MET A 472 -15.74 -7.17 -0.63
C MET A 472 -16.17 -5.92 0.14
N ALA A 473 -16.69 -6.13 1.34
CA ALA A 473 -17.10 -5.05 2.23
C ALA A 473 -15.90 -4.51 3.03
N ASP A 474 -14.89 -4.06 2.30
CA ASP A 474 -13.75 -3.31 2.81
C ASP A 474 -14.07 -1.83 2.59
N LEU A 475 -14.57 -1.15 3.62
CA LEU A 475 -15.24 0.15 3.51
C LEU A 475 -14.82 1.11 4.61
N VAL A 476 -15.00 2.41 4.34
CA VAL A 476 -14.73 3.49 5.30
C VAL A 476 -15.96 4.40 5.39
N LEU A 477 -16.49 4.59 6.58
CA LEU A 477 -17.58 5.52 6.86
C LEU A 477 -17.01 6.81 7.48
N VAL A 478 -17.21 7.93 6.80
CA VAL A 478 -16.58 9.24 7.10
C VAL A 478 -17.62 10.26 7.53
N ASP A 479 -17.38 10.96 8.61
CA ASP A 479 -18.15 12.16 9.01
C ASP A 479 -17.67 13.37 8.19
N GLY A 480 -18.30 13.56 7.03
CA GLY A 480 -17.98 14.57 6.03
C GLY A 480 -17.85 13.97 4.63
N ASN A 481 -17.43 14.80 3.68
CA ASN A 481 -17.27 14.40 2.27
C ASN A 481 -15.80 14.49 1.83
N PRO A 482 -15.08 13.35 1.73
CA PRO A 482 -13.68 13.32 1.29
C PRO A 482 -13.45 13.84 -0.13
N ALA A 483 -14.46 13.75 -1.03
CA ALA A 483 -14.37 14.33 -2.37
C ALA A 483 -14.27 15.87 -2.33
N TYR A 484 -14.77 16.49 -1.27
CA TYR A 484 -14.64 17.92 -1.02
C TYR A 484 -13.36 18.26 -0.23
N ASN A 485 -13.07 17.49 0.84
CA ASN A 485 -11.92 17.76 1.71
C ASN A 485 -11.32 16.45 2.26
N LEU A 486 -10.15 16.09 1.76
CA LEU A 486 -9.42 14.88 2.17
C LEU A 486 -9.06 14.85 3.66
N ARG A 487 -9.03 16.01 4.35
CA ARG A 487 -8.77 16.08 5.80
C ARG A 487 -9.85 15.41 6.65
N PHE A 488 -11.04 15.15 6.09
CA PHE A 488 -12.05 14.35 6.80
C PHE A 488 -11.64 12.89 6.98
N LEU A 489 -10.59 12.43 6.30
CA LEU A 489 -10.02 11.09 6.48
C LEU A 489 -9.06 10.97 7.68
N TYR A 490 -8.66 12.08 8.32
CA TYR A 490 -7.96 11.97 9.59
C TYR A 490 -8.91 11.46 10.69
N SER A 491 -8.46 10.47 11.47
CA SER A 491 -9.27 9.85 12.53
C SER A 491 -9.56 10.77 13.72
N PHE A 492 -8.87 11.90 13.82
CA PHE A 492 -9.21 12.96 14.77
C PHE A 492 -10.12 14.04 14.16
N GLY A 493 -10.56 13.86 12.92
CA GLY A 493 -11.44 14.78 12.19
C GLY A 493 -10.78 16.08 11.75
N ALA A 494 -11.58 16.93 11.14
CA ALA A 494 -11.21 18.27 10.70
C ALA A 494 -12.16 19.33 11.27
N LEU A 495 -11.65 20.55 11.42
CA LEU A 495 -12.50 21.69 11.80
C LEU A 495 -13.31 22.14 10.59
N ARG A 496 -14.60 22.41 10.80
CA ARG A 496 -15.50 23.02 9.83
C ARG A 496 -16.49 23.96 10.53
N LEU A 497 -17.15 24.78 9.75
CA LEU A 497 -18.36 25.45 10.22
C LEU A 497 -19.57 24.52 10.02
N ASP A 498 -20.47 24.49 11.00
CA ASP A 498 -21.78 23.88 10.82
C ASP A 498 -22.75 24.82 10.08
N ASP A 499 -23.98 24.36 9.85
CA ASP A 499 -25.00 25.15 9.16
C ASP A 499 -25.41 26.42 9.91
N GLY A 500 -25.16 26.48 11.21
CA GLY A 500 -25.36 27.65 12.07
C GLY A 500 -24.18 28.60 12.10
N GLY A 501 -23.07 28.29 11.44
CA GLY A 501 -21.84 29.08 11.43
C GLY A 501 -20.95 28.87 12.66
N ALA A 502 -21.25 27.90 13.53
CA ALA A 502 -20.39 27.55 14.66
C ALA A 502 -19.25 26.64 14.20
N MET A 503 -18.06 26.85 14.81
CA MET A 503 -16.92 25.99 14.57
C MET A 503 -17.10 24.63 15.25
N VAL A 504 -17.17 23.57 14.48
CA VAL A 504 -17.28 22.19 14.96
C VAL A 504 -16.13 21.35 14.42
N ARG A 505 -15.79 20.27 15.15
CA ARG A 505 -14.85 19.26 14.67
C ARG A 505 -15.64 18.04 14.23
N THR A 506 -15.39 17.56 13.02
CA THR A 506 -15.91 16.27 12.54
C THR A 506 -15.28 15.12 13.31
N GLN A 507 -15.94 13.95 13.30
CA GLN A 507 -15.35 12.74 13.86
C GLN A 507 -14.24 12.15 12.98
N GLY A 508 -14.13 12.59 11.72
CA GLY A 508 -13.25 11.98 10.74
C GLY A 508 -13.77 10.63 10.28
N ILE A 509 -12.92 9.61 10.24
CA ILE A 509 -13.36 8.24 9.99
C ILE A 509 -14.08 7.72 11.24
N VAL A 510 -15.37 7.42 11.08
CA VAL A 510 -16.23 6.90 12.16
C VAL A 510 -16.03 5.41 12.32
N HIS A 511 -16.10 4.70 11.20
CA HIS A 511 -15.90 3.24 11.14
C HIS A 511 -15.03 2.88 9.95
N THR A 512 -14.14 1.95 10.17
CA THR A 512 -13.51 1.16 9.11
C THR A 512 -14.13 -0.23 9.14
N ILE A 513 -14.49 -0.76 8.00
CA ILE A 513 -15.10 -2.09 7.86
C ILE A 513 -14.15 -2.93 7.03
N LYS A 514 -13.74 -4.06 7.57
CA LYS A 514 -12.89 -5.05 6.88
C LYS A 514 -13.50 -6.43 7.05
N ASP A 515 -13.78 -7.12 5.95
CA ASP A 515 -14.43 -8.44 5.96
C ASP A 515 -15.75 -8.46 6.77
N GLY A 516 -16.52 -7.36 6.77
CA GLY A 516 -17.76 -7.23 7.54
C GLY A 516 -17.57 -7.01 9.04
N ILE A 517 -16.34 -6.89 9.52
CA ILE A 517 -16.02 -6.49 10.88
C ILE A 517 -16.03 -4.97 10.95
N VAL A 518 -16.82 -4.41 11.85
CA VAL A 518 -16.96 -2.97 12.07
C VAL A 518 -16.01 -2.52 13.16
N ILE A 519 -15.04 -1.68 12.81
CA ILE A 519 -14.02 -1.16 13.70
C ILE A 519 -14.49 0.19 14.26
N GLU A 520 -14.40 0.34 15.59
CA GLU A 520 -14.75 1.55 16.31
C GLU A 520 -13.55 2.50 16.37
N ASN A 521 -13.38 3.35 15.35
CA ASN A 521 -12.16 4.14 15.14
C ASN A 521 -11.79 5.03 16.33
N ALA A 522 -12.76 5.64 17.02
CA ALA A 522 -12.49 6.45 18.20
C ALA A 522 -11.79 5.63 19.31
N ARG A 523 -12.31 4.42 19.60
CA ARG A 523 -11.71 3.51 20.60
C ARG A 523 -10.33 3.03 20.18
N MET A 524 -10.17 2.73 18.88
CA MET A 524 -8.87 2.31 18.34
C MET A 524 -7.81 3.43 18.50
N MET A 525 -8.17 4.68 18.22
CA MET A 525 -7.26 5.81 18.43
C MET A 525 -6.94 6.08 19.91
N GLU A 526 -7.88 5.78 20.81
CA GLU A 526 -7.61 5.81 22.26
C GLU A 526 -6.61 4.72 22.67
N GLU A 527 -6.73 3.49 22.10
CA GLU A 527 -5.76 2.43 22.36
C GLU A 527 -4.37 2.78 21.83
N VAL A 528 -4.27 3.29 20.61
CA VAL A 528 -3.00 3.79 20.07
C VAL A 528 -2.38 4.85 20.97
N ALA A 529 -3.18 5.81 21.46
CA ALA A 529 -2.68 6.82 22.39
C ALA A 529 -2.16 6.22 23.71
N ARG A 530 -2.81 5.15 24.22
CA ARG A 530 -2.31 4.38 25.39
C ARG A 530 -1.00 3.67 25.09
N MET A 531 -0.86 3.03 23.90
CA MET A 531 0.39 2.41 23.48
C MET A 531 1.53 3.42 23.43
N VAL A 532 1.29 4.60 22.84
CA VAL A 532 2.27 5.68 22.78
C VAL A 532 2.61 6.21 24.18
N ALA A 533 1.63 6.39 25.06
CA ALA A 533 1.89 6.81 26.43
C ALA A 533 2.80 5.81 27.17
N ARG A 534 2.52 4.50 27.04
CA ARG A 534 3.40 3.44 27.59
C ARG A 534 4.81 3.49 27.02
N SER A 535 4.97 3.79 25.72
CA SER A 535 6.30 3.88 25.11
C SER A 535 7.18 4.99 25.68
N LYS A 536 6.55 6.00 26.31
CA LYS A 536 7.24 7.14 26.96
C LYS A 536 7.55 6.90 28.43
N GLU A 537 6.99 5.83 29.03
CA GLU A 537 7.27 5.47 30.41
C GLU A 537 8.73 5.04 30.56
N GLY A 538 9.46 5.67 31.49
CA GLY A 538 10.88 5.42 31.73
C GLY A 538 11.84 6.27 30.88
N ILE A 539 11.36 7.04 29.92
CA ILE A 539 12.11 8.09 29.28
C ILE A 539 11.92 9.34 30.13
N GLY A 540 12.96 9.74 30.87
CA GLY A 540 12.89 10.92 31.74
C GLY A 540 12.44 12.16 30.95
N THR A 541 11.58 12.96 31.54
CA THR A 541 11.01 14.21 30.97
C THR A 541 12.05 15.33 30.71
N ASN A 542 13.34 15.07 30.96
CA ASN A 542 14.42 16.01 30.67
C ASN A 542 14.81 15.88 29.19
N VAL A 543 14.44 16.86 28.41
CA VAL A 543 14.86 17.03 27.01
C VAL A 543 16.40 16.99 26.88
N GLU A 544 17.14 17.39 27.92
CA GLU A 544 18.60 17.30 28.00
C GLU A 544 19.11 15.87 28.16
N ASN A 545 18.29 14.92 28.60
CA ASN A 545 18.61 13.50 28.79
C ASN A 545 17.80 12.58 27.88
N ALA A 546 17.18 13.09 26.85
CA ALA A 546 16.58 12.25 25.82
C ALA A 546 17.67 11.32 25.26
N PRO A 547 17.42 10.01 25.08
CA PRO A 547 18.42 9.04 24.60
C PRO A 547 19.07 9.44 23.27
N PHE A 548 18.54 10.43 22.61
CA PHE A 548 19.03 11.02 21.36
C PHE A 548 20.26 11.89 21.53
N VAL A 549 20.51 12.42 22.75
CA VAL A 549 21.67 13.28 23.02
C VAL A 549 22.81 12.48 23.64
N THR A 550 22.53 11.34 24.28
CA THR A 550 23.49 10.58 25.06
C THR A 550 23.55 9.08 24.76
N GLY A 551 22.88 8.60 23.70
CA GLY A 551 23.03 7.20 23.26
C GLY A 551 24.51 6.87 23.02
N PRO A 552 25.00 5.66 23.36
CA PRO A 552 26.38 5.31 23.12
C PRO A 552 26.67 5.49 21.63
N GLN A 553 27.57 6.44 21.33
CA GLN A 553 28.13 6.60 19.99
C GLN A 553 28.65 5.22 19.56
N PRO A 554 28.20 4.66 18.43
CA PRO A 554 28.80 3.45 17.94
C PRO A 554 30.29 3.73 17.79
N SER A 555 31.11 2.95 18.48
CA SER A 555 32.57 3.03 18.34
C SER A 555 32.88 2.96 16.84
N ARG A 556 33.53 3.99 16.31
CA ARG A 556 34.08 3.96 14.94
C ARG A 556 34.81 2.63 14.81
N ALA A 557 34.29 1.73 13.99
CA ALA A 557 35.03 0.56 13.59
C ALA A 557 36.30 1.08 12.93
N THR A 558 37.39 1.00 13.65
CA THR A 558 38.70 1.22 13.07
C THR A 558 38.83 0.18 11.96
N SER A 559 38.90 0.66 10.73
CA SER A 559 39.27 -0.15 9.58
C SER A 559 40.61 -0.83 9.89
N GLY A 560 40.53 -2.06 10.40
CA GLY A 560 41.70 -2.91 10.51
C GLY A 560 42.17 -3.23 9.11
N ASN A 561 43.38 -2.73 8.80
CA ASN A 561 44.18 -3.17 7.66
C ASN A 561 44.16 -4.71 7.63
N ARG A 562 43.66 -5.28 6.57
CA ARG A 562 44.01 -6.63 6.14
C ARG A 562 44.95 -6.47 4.94
N GLU A 563 46.18 -6.84 5.18
CA GLU A 563 47.19 -7.16 4.17
C GLU A 563 46.71 -8.30 3.26
#